data_3e4bad04b98d72555c8435a2a6766ba2
#
_entry.id   3e4bad04b98d72555c8435a2a6766ba2
#
_cell.length_a   1.000
_cell.length_b   1.000
_cell.length_c   1.000
_cell.angle_alpha   90.00
_cell.angle_beta   90.00
_cell.angle_gamma   90.00
#
_symmetry.space_group_name_H-M   'P 1'
#
loop_
_entity.id
_entity.type
_entity.pdbx_description
1 polymer ?
#
loop_
_entity_poly.entity_id
_entity_poly.type
_entity_poly.pdbx_seq_one_letter_code
_entity_poly.pdbx_strand_id
1 'polypeptide(L)'
;VFNRRDILRTTTVGGLAAAASAAGAGLSDAVAAVGEGVRATPRDWQHLAAALSPGATLYRPGDSGYPPLAIPFNHRYAGVRPAGIVACATTTDVRAAVRWARSVGLPVVPRSGLGHNYAGYSTTRGLLLSMARMKSITPRAAGTARPRAYGPAKVVHDAGTVTVGAGVTNGDLHPMLEEHGMFVPTGRCPSVGVAGLVLGGGIGFSDKMFGLTCDRLVATTVVLADGHVVRADPDSHPDLFWACRGGAGNNFGVHTSFTFRYEQFQGTVGYYRLRWNLDSAVPVLAALQHIAEQTVGNPRFHLRAGIGTSGRTRGQIRDNANVNAIGQHYGSLDELRTLLAPLLTIGTPGEQARNRAAIREVAPAEAADLLGATTPVEKFATKSAVLGPGALLTDQQVTAAAEQLLAWPGSNNPDGAGFAMFALGGRINEVPPQATAFVHRDDLFIFAAETSWADYDHPRVAAANLAWLERFYDAIFDGAPPPRAYQNFPDPRLKDWREAYYGENYSRLVRVKHTYDPAGFFRYPQAIGT
;
A
#
# COMPACT_ATOMS: atom_id res chain seq x y z
N VAL A 1 3.68 18.62 -18.92
CA VAL A 1 3.67 17.64 -20.01
C VAL A 1 5.06 17.02 -20.04
N PHE A 2 5.28 15.95 -19.29
CA PHE A 2 6.52 15.18 -19.34
C PHE A 2 6.26 13.88 -20.11
N ASN A 3 7.07 13.63 -21.12
CA ASN A 3 6.93 12.55 -22.08
C ASN A 3 7.49 11.25 -21.50
N ARG A 4 6.77 10.13 -21.63
CA ARG A 4 7.04 8.79 -21.07
C ARG A 4 8.41 8.17 -21.46
N ARG A 5 9.22 8.81 -22.30
CA ARG A 5 10.51 8.27 -22.80
C ARG A 5 11.75 8.73 -22.03
N ASP A 6 11.64 9.67 -21.09
CA ASP A 6 12.80 10.29 -20.43
C ASP A 6 13.19 9.67 -19.09
N ILE A 7 12.45 8.70 -18.59
CA ILE A 7 12.72 8.04 -17.28
C ILE A 7 13.84 6.97 -17.35
N LEU A 8 14.32 6.63 -18.54
CA LEU A 8 15.30 5.54 -18.73
C LEU A 8 16.73 6.00 -19.06
N ARG A 9 17.04 7.27 -19.00
CA ARG A 9 18.41 7.76 -19.27
C ARG A 9 18.90 8.71 -18.18
N THR A 10 20.04 8.33 -17.64
CA THR A 10 20.95 9.04 -16.72
C THR A 10 20.78 8.77 -15.23
N THR A 11 21.47 7.76 -14.74
CA THR A 11 22.22 7.84 -13.48
C THR A 11 23.55 7.12 -13.63
N THR A 12 24.59 7.92 -13.88
CA THR A 12 25.99 7.53 -13.70
C THR A 12 26.25 7.35 -12.19
N VAL A 13 26.61 6.14 -11.82
CA VAL A 13 27.02 5.79 -10.45
C VAL A 13 28.44 6.27 -10.23
N GLY A 14 28.60 7.35 -9.44
CA GLY A 14 29.86 7.72 -8.80
C GLY A 14 29.88 7.15 -7.39
N GLY A 15 30.88 6.33 -7.08
CA GLY A 15 31.01 5.65 -5.81
C GLY A 15 31.34 6.59 -4.64
N LEU A 16 30.72 6.32 -3.49
CA LEU A 16 31.23 6.69 -2.15
C LEU A 16 30.85 5.59 -1.15
N ALA A 17 31.88 4.95 -0.64
CA ALA A 17 31.77 3.95 0.43
C ALA A 17 31.81 4.61 1.79
N ALA A 18 31.06 4.01 2.72
CA ALA A 18 31.22 3.97 4.18
C ALA A 18 31.06 5.25 5.00
N ALA A 19 29.94 5.32 5.75
CA ALA A 19 29.92 5.55 7.20
C ALA A 19 28.51 5.22 7.73
N ALA A 20 28.33 4.04 8.30
CA ALA A 20 27.12 3.65 9.03
C ALA A 20 27.12 4.34 10.39
N SER A 21 26.10 5.13 10.70
CA SER A 21 25.88 5.70 12.03
C SER A 21 24.75 4.95 12.77
N ALA A 22 24.99 4.70 14.05
CA ALA A 22 24.33 3.69 14.88
C ALA A 22 22.83 3.88 15.22
N ALA A 23 22.15 4.92 14.78
CA ALA A 23 20.74 5.14 15.11
C ALA A 23 19.73 4.58 14.08
N GLY A 24 20.19 4.18 12.89
CA GLY A 24 19.38 3.48 11.87
C GLY A 24 19.58 1.96 11.86
N ALA A 25 20.60 1.47 12.57
CA ALA A 25 21.06 0.09 12.51
C ALA A 25 20.04 -0.93 13.06
N GLY A 26 19.35 -0.62 14.16
CA GLY A 26 18.57 -1.62 14.88
C GLY A 26 17.36 -2.20 14.13
N LEU A 27 16.79 -1.52 13.13
CA LEU A 27 15.60 -2.02 12.40
C LEU A 27 15.98 -2.70 11.08
N SER A 28 17.04 -2.23 10.41
CA SER A 28 17.66 -2.96 9.31
C SER A 28 18.20 -4.31 9.78
N ASP A 29 18.65 -4.39 11.03
CA ASP A 29 19.22 -5.60 11.66
C ASP A 29 18.13 -6.64 11.95
N ALA A 30 16.90 -6.25 12.34
CA ALA A 30 15.80 -7.19 12.55
C ALA A 30 15.34 -7.88 11.25
N VAL A 31 15.26 -7.13 10.15
CA VAL A 31 14.99 -7.70 8.80
C VAL A 31 16.20 -8.51 8.31
N ALA A 32 17.41 -8.12 8.73
CA ALA A 32 18.67 -8.73 8.37
C ALA A 32 18.98 -10.02 9.15
N ALA A 33 18.54 -10.13 10.40
CA ALA A 33 18.81 -11.27 11.27
C ALA A 33 18.17 -12.59 10.80
N VAL A 34 17.17 -12.51 9.93
CA VAL A 34 16.57 -13.70 9.32
C VAL A 34 17.49 -14.20 8.20
N GLY A 35 18.40 -15.13 8.52
CA GLY A 35 19.26 -15.78 7.51
C GLY A 35 20.77 -15.67 7.77
N GLU A 36 21.21 -15.16 8.91
CA GLU A 36 22.63 -15.20 9.29
C GLU A 36 23.07 -16.64 9.55
N GLY A 37 24.12 -17.07 8.82
CA GLY A 37 24.79 -18.36 9.02
C GLY A 37 24.69 -19.38 7.90
N VAL A 38 23.68 -19.30 7.02
CA VAL A 38 23.53 -20.26 5.90
C VAL A 38 24.13 -19.67 4.63
N ARG A 39 25.12 -20.37 4.05
CA ARG A 39 25.75 -20.00 2.76
C ARG A 39 25.58 -21.13 1.75
N ALA A 40 24.76 -20.87 0.72
CA ALA A 40 24.71 -21.75 -0.45
C ALA A 40 26.07 -21.75 -1.17
N THR A 41 26.53 -22.94 -1.56
CA THR A 41 27.79 -23.12 -2.29
C THR A 41 27.66 -22.69 -3.76
N PRO A 42 28.77 -22.44 -4.48
CA PRO A 42 28.70 -22.16 -5.93
C PRO A 42 27.94 -23.24 -6.72
N ARG A 43 28.04 -24.51 -6.32
CA ARG A 43 27.35 -25.65 -6.92
C ARG A 43 25.83 -25.56 -6.70
N ASP A 44 25.39 -25.17 -5.49
CA ASP A 44 23.96 -24.97 -5.21
C ASP A 44 23.36 -23.91 -6.12
N TRP A 45 24.05 -22.77 -6.30
CA TRP A 45 23.60 -21.71 -7.21
C TRP A 45 23.55 -22.16 -8.69
N GLN A 46 24.50 -23.00 -9.13
CA GLN A 46 24.46 -23.59 -10.48
C GLN A 46 23.24 -24.52 -10.64
N HIS A 47 22.92 -25.32 -9.61
CA HIS A 47 21.73 -26.15 -9.60
C HIS A 47 20.44 -25.32 -9.69
N LEU A 48 20.37 -24.19 -8.96
CA LEU A 48 19.22 -23.28 -9.09
C LEU A 48 19.12 -22.72 -10.51
N ALA A 49 20.22 -22.20 -11.05
CA ALA A 49 20.23 -21.63 -12.40
C ALA A 49 19.77 -22.64 -13.47
N ALA A 50 20.22 -23.90 -13.35
CA ALA A 50 19.83 -24.98 -14.28
C ALA A 50 18.35 -25.40 -14.15
N ALA A 51 17.72 -25.16 -13.00
CA ALA A 51 16.31 -25.50 -12.76
C ALA A 51 15.31 -24.41 -13.22
N LEU A 52 15.81 -23.24 -13.63
CA LEU A 52 14.98 -22.12 -14.09
C LEU A 52 14.61 -22.26 -15.58
N SER A 53 13.44 -21.73 -15.96
CA SER A 53 13.05 -21.62 -17.36
C SER A 53 13.91 -20.61 -18.12
N PRO A 54 13.97 -20.69 -19.47
CA PRO A 54 14.73 -19.72 -20.29
C PRO A 54 14.29 -18.25 -20.11
N GLY A 55 13.06 -18.02 -19.68
CA GLY A 55 12.52 -16.67 -19.39
C GLY A 55 12.91 -16.10 -18.03
N ALA A 56 13.42 -16.92 -17.11
CA ALA A 56 13.86 -16.50 -15.79
C ALA A 56 15.38 -16.23 -15.77
N THR A 57 15.83 -15.45 -14.78
CA THR A 57 17.27 -15.13 -14.63
C THR A 57 17.63 -15.12 -13.14
N LEU A 58 18.73 -15.79 -12.80
CA LEU A 58 19.35 -15.68 -11.49
C LEU A 58 20.43 -14.58 -11.52
N TYR A 59 20.31 -13.61 -10.63
CA TYR A 59 21.31 -12.57 -10.42
C TYR A 59 22.01 -12.75 -9.07
N ARG A 60 23.32 -12.56 -9.07
CA ARG A 60 24.19 -12.59 -7.88
C ARG A 60 24.82 -11.21 -7.65
N PRO A 61 25.25 -10.89 -6.42
CA PRO A 61 26.12 -9.74 -6.18
C PRO A 61 27.30 -9.75 -7.13
N GLY A 62 27.46 -8.65 -7.90
CA GLY A 62 28.45 -8.51 -8.97
C GLY A 62 27.88 -8.54 -10.38
N ASP A 63 26.71 -9.13 -10.59
CA ASP A 63 26.04 -9.09 -11.90
C ASP A 63 25.46 -7.70 -12.19
N SER A 64 25.53 -7.24 -13.44
CA SER A 64 25.05 -5.90 -13.84
C SER A 64 23.53 -5.70 -13.61
N GLY A 65 22.73 -6.76 -13.70
CA GLY A 65 21.29 -6.74 -13.45
C GLY A 65 20.91 -6.85 -11.97
N TYR A 66 21.86 -7.10 -11.07
CA TYR A 66 21.57 -7.25 -9.65
C TYR A 66 21.20 -5.93 -8.93
N PRO A 67 21.94 -4.80 -9.08
CA PRO A 67 21.70 -3.59 -8.30
C PRO A 67 20.26 -3.03 -8.43
N PRO A 68 19.67 -2.89 -9.61
CA PRO A 68 18.32 -2.34 -9.76
C PRO A 68 17.23 -3.24 -9.15
N LEU A 69 17.46 -4.55 -9.08
CA LEU A 69 16.52 -5.49 -8.48
C LEU A 69 16.73 -5.67 -6.97
N ALA A 70 17.92 -5.40 -6.45
CA ALA A 70 18.23 -5.55 -5.04
C ALA A 70 17.58 -4.47 -4.18
N ILE A 71 17.49 -3.24 -4.69
CA ILE A 71 16.98 -2.07 -3.95
C ILE A 71 15.45 -2.12 -3.92
N PRO A 72 14.80 -2.10 -2.73
CA PRO A 72 13.35 -1.96 -2.63
C PRO A 72 12.92 -0.51 -2.86
N PHE A 73 11.63 -0.27 -3.12
CA PHE A 73 11.06 1.06 -3.31
C PHE A 73 11.36 2.01 -2.14
N ASN A 74 11.27 1.52 -0.90
CA ASN A 74 11.71 2.30 0.26
C ASN A 74 13.22 2.12 0.45
N HIS A 75 14.00 3.08 -0.01
CA HIS A 75 15.46 3.08 0.04
C HIS A 75 16.03 3.10 1.47
N ARG A 76 15.20 3.32 2.49
CA ARG A 76 15.60 3.13 3.90
C ARG A 76 16.17 1.74 4.14
N TYR A 77 15.73 0.74 3.37
CA TYR A 77 16.17 -0.65 3.45
C TYR A 77 17.13 -1.07 2.33
N ALA A 78 17.67 -0.12 1.56
CA ALA A 78 18.60 -0.39 0.46
C ALA A 78 19.89 -1.09 0.90
N GLY A 79 20.25 -1.01 2.18
CA GLY A 79 21.39 -1.72 2.78
C GLY A 79 21.17 -3.23 2.98
N VAL A 80 19.91 -3.70 2.93
CA VAL A 80 19.60 -5.14 3.00
C VAL A 80 19.77 -5.73 1.60
N ARG A 81 20.86 -6.49 1.41
CA ARG A 81 21.26 -7.04 0.10
C ARG A 81 20.97 -8.53 0.02
N PRO A 82 20.15 -8.99 -0.94
CA PRO A 82 19.88 -10.41 -1.17
C PRO A 82 21.15 -11.21 -1.50
N ALA A 83 21.27 -12.44 -1.01
CA ALA A 83 22.34 -13.36 -1.42
C ALA A 83 22.21 -13.76 -2.90
N GLY A 84 20.99 -13.72 -3.45
CA GLY A 84 20.68 -13.88 -4.86
C GLY A 84 19.27 -13.40 -5.16
N ILE A 85 18.99 -13.13 -6.42
CA ILE A 85 17.69 -12.67 -6.92
C ILE A 85 17.28 -13.56 -8.09
N VAL A 86 16.12 -14.22 -8.02
CA VAL A 86 15.52 -14.87 -9.17
C VAL A 86 14.46 -13.94 -9.77
N ALA A 87 14.69 -13.44 -10.96
CA ALA A 87 13.67 -12.79 -11.76
C ALA A 87 12.78 -13.86 -12.40
N CYS A 88 11.69 -14.22 -11.71
CA CYS A 88 10.79 -15.29 -12.10
C CYS A 88 9.93 -14.88 -13.31
N ALA A 89 9.79 -15.77 -14.29
CA ALA A 89 8.92 -15.59 -15.44
C ALA A 89 7.64 -16.43 -15.32
N THR A 90 7.69 -17.56 -14.62
CA THR A 90 6.61 -18.54 -14.51
C THR A 90 6.42 -19.06 -13.08
N THR A 91 5.28 -19.67 -12.81
CA THR A 91 5.03 -20.40 -11.55
C THR A 91 6.04 -21.54 -11.33
N THR A 92 6.54 -22.15 -12.40
CA THR A 92 7.57 -23.20 -12.32
C THR A 92 8.88 -22.65 -11.77
N ASP A 93 9.29 -21.45 -12.16
CA ASP A 93 10.50 -20.80 -11.64
C ASP A 93 10.37 -20.50 -10.14
N VAL A 94 9.21 -19.99 -9.73
CA VAL A 94 8.91 -19.76 -8.30
C VAL A 94 8.99 -21.05 -7.51
N ARG A 95 8.39 -22.14 -8.02
CA ARG A 95 8.44 -23.46 -7.41
C ARG A 95 9.88 -24.00 -7.28
N ALA A 96 10.66 -23.90 -8.35
CA ALA A 96 12.06 -24.31 -8.35
C ALA A 96 12.87 -23.53 -7.31
N ALA A 97 12.71 -22.21 -7.27
CA ALA A 97 13.43 -21.34 -6.34
C ALA A 97 13.03 -21.57 -4.86
N VAL A 98 11.73 -21.78 -4.57
CA VAL A 98 11.24 -22.09 -3.20
C VAL A 98 11.82 -23.44 -2.73
N ARG A 99 11.73 -24.48 -3.55
CA ARG A 99 12.27 -25.81 -3.20
C ARG A 99 13.78 -25.78 -2.98
N TRP A 100 14.49 -25.09 -3.88
CA TRP A 100 15.93 -24.93 -3.74
C TRP A 100 16.29 -24.16 -2.46
N ALA A 101 15.66 -23.01 -2.21
CA ALA A 101 15.96 -22.21 -1.02
C ALA A 101 15.70 -23.00 0.27
N ARG A 102 14.61 -23.78 0.30
CA ARG A 102 14.31 -24.68 1.43
C ARG A 102 15.40 -25.75 1.60
N SER A 103 15.89 -26.36 0.52
CA SER A 103 16.93 -27.41 0.60
C SER A 103 18.27 -26.91 1.12
N VAL A 104 18.60 -25.63 0.89
CA VAL A 104 19.83 -24.98 1.38
C VAL A 104 19.62 -24.13 2.63
N GLY A 105 18.39 -24.08 3.18
CA GLY A 105 18.07 -23.33 4.40
C GLY A 105 18.06 -21.81 4.26
N LEU A 106 17.98 -21.26 3.05
CA LEU A 106 17.91 -19.81 2.83
C LEU A 106 16.46 -19.29 2.96
N PRO A 107 16.24 -18.16 3.66
CA PRO A 107 14.94 -17.51 3.67
C PRO A 107 14.58 -16.96 2.29
N VAL A 108 13.28 -16.93 1.99
CA VAL A 108 12.72 -16.45 0.72
C VAL A 108 11.78 -15.28 0.96
N VAL A 109 11.92 -14.22 0.16
CA VAL A 109 10.97 -13.11 0.12
C VAL A 109 10.56 -12.84 -1.33
N PRO A 110 9.26 -12.94 -1.68
CA PRO A 110 8.75 -12.49 -2.97
C PRO A 110 8.57 -10.98 -2.98
N ARG A 111 8.83 -10.36 -4.13
CA ARG A 111 8.62 -8.94 -4.39
C ARG A 111 7.78 -8.73 -5.63
N SER A 112 6.60 -8.15 -5.43
CA SER A 112 5.74 -7.64 -6.50
C SER A 112 6.08 -6.18 -6.80
N GLY A 113 5.95 -5.76 -8.05
CA GLY A 113 6.26 -4.40 -8.48
C GLY A 113 7.67 -3.96 -8.03
N LEU A 114 7.77 -2.77 -7.45
CA LEU A 114 9.02 -2.23 -6.92
C LEU A 114 9.26 -2.57 -5.45
N GLY A 115 8.35 -3.32 -4.79
CA GLY A 115 8.49 -3.68 -3.37
C GLY A 115 8.13 -2.54 -2.43
N HIS A 116 6.99 -1.93 -2.64
CA HIS A 116 6.42 -0.89 -1.80
C HIS A 116 6.06 -1.46 -0.43
N ASN A 117 6.89 -1.21 0.58
CA ASN A 117 6.64 -1.66 1.95
C ASN A 117 7.34 -0.74 2.97
N TYR A 118 6.61 -0.27 3.96
CA TYR A 118 7.10 0.68 4.97
C TYR A 118 8.10 0.06 5.96
N ALA A 119 7.99 -1.25 6.23
CA ALA A 119 8.83 -1.96 7.20
C ALA A 119 9.98 -2.77 6.57
N GLY A 120 10.13 -2.71 5.22
CA GLY A 120 11.20 -3.41 4.53
C GLY A 120 10.97 -4.92 4.33
N TYR A 121 9.75 -5.43 4.53
CA TYR A 121 9.42 -6.86 4.39
C TYR A 121 9.39 -7.34 2.93
N SER A 122 9.69 -6.47 1.97
CA SER A 122 9.88 -6.78 0.55
C SER A 122 11.34 -7.02 0.16
N THR A 123 12.25 -7.16 1.13
CA THR A 123 13.66 -7.48 0.90
C THR A 123 14.19 -8.49 1.93
N THR A 124 15.36 -9.07 1.69
CA THR A 124 15.94 -10.13 2.50
C THR A 124 17.46 -10.21 2.30
N ARG A 125 18.19 -10.81 3.22
CA ARG A 125 19.57 -11.27 3.01
C ARG A 125 19.64 -12.68 2.39
N GLY A 126 18.49 -13.37 2.27
CA GLY A 126 18.35 -14.68 1.61
C GLY A 126 18.12 -14.57 0.10
N LEU A 127 17.16 -15.35 -0.42
CA LEU A 127 16.75 -15.34 -1.82
C LEU A 127 15.56 -14.41 -2.06
N LEU A 128 15.74 -13.40 -2.90
CA LEU A 128 14.66 -12.53 -3.36
C LEU A 128 14.04 -13.12 -4.63
N LEU A 129 12.72 -13.28 -4.65
CA LEU A 129 11.97 -13.66 -5.84
C LEU A 129 11.32 -12.40 -6.43
N SER A 130 11.88 -11.88 -7.50
CA SER A 130 11.30 -10.76 -8.23
C SER A 130 10.22 -11.26 -9.17
N MET A 131 8.98 -10.82 -8.95
CA MET A 131 7.83 -11.14 -9.80
C MET A 131 7.70 -10.19 -11.00
N ALA A 132 8.61 -9.23 -11.17
CA ALA A 132 8.49 -8.13 -12.15
C ALA A 132 8.27 -8.57 -13.60
N ARG A 133 8.59 -9.81 -13.96
CA ARG A 133 8.34 -10.38 -15.29
C ARG A 133 6.96 -11.06 -15.42
N MET A 134 6.26 -11.32 -14.33
CA MET A 134 4.95 -11.96 -14.31
C MET A 134 3.84 -10.92 -14.44
N LYS A 135 3.73 -10.29 -15.62
CA LYS A 135 2.86 -9.13 -15.89
C LYS A 135 1.66 -9.45 -16.79
N SER A 136 1.25 -10.71 -16.88
CA SER A 136 0.05 -11.08 -17.65
C SER A 136 -1.20 -10.43 -17.03
N ILE A 137 -2.09 -9.91 -17.87
CA ILE A 137 -3.41 -9.41 -17.50
C ILE A 137 -4.39 -9.99 -18.52
N THR A 138 -5.31 -10.85 -18.06
CA THR A 138 -6.19 -11.62 -18.93
C THR A 138 -7.64 -11.49 -18.45
N PRO A 139 -8.45 -10.61 -19.06
CA PRO A 139 -9.85 -10.47 -18.75
C PRO A 139 -10.69 -11.60 -19.37
N ARG A 140 -11.81 -11.93 -18.71
CA ARG A 140 -12.83 -12.87 -19.16
C ARG A 140 -14.21 -12.34 -18.80
N ALA A 141 -15.04 -12.06 -19.79
CA ALA A 141 -16.40 -11.58 -19.59
C ALA A 141 -17.32 -12.67 -18.99
N ALA A 142 -18.26 -12.24 -18.14
CA ALA A 142 -19.23 -13.13 -17.48
C ALA A 142 -20.57 -13.24 -18.22
N GLY A 143 -20.74 -12.62 -19.38
CA GLY A 143 -22.03 -12.58 -20.09
C GLY A 143 -22.81 -11.28 -19.87
N THR A 144 -24.10 -11.25 -20.17
CA THR A 144 -24.93 -10.03 -20.19
C THR A 144 -25.47 -9.66 -18.81
N ALA A 145 -24.70 -8.94 -18.01
CA ALA A 145 -25.22 -8.23 -16.82
C ALA A 145 -25.82 -6.87 -17.22
N ARG A 146 -26.87 -6.41 -16.50
CA ARG A 146 -27.51 -5.12 -16.77
C ARG A 146 -26.84 -3.99 -16.01
N PRO A 147 -26.60 -2.81 -16.63
CA PRO A 147 -26.03 -1.66 -15.96
C PRO A 147 -27.00 -1.07 -14.93
N ARG A 148 -26.44 -0.64 -13.79
CA ARG A 148 -27.12 0.15 -12.77
C ARG A 148 -26.67 1.60 -12.86
N ALA A 149 -27.62 2.54 -12.87
CA ALA A 149 -27.33 3.97 -12.95
C ALA A 149 -27.04 4.56 -11.55
N TYR A 150 -26.03 5.41 -11.48
CA TYR A 150 -25.65 6.20 -10.32
C TYR A 150 -25.44 7.66 -10.77
N GLY A 151 -26.52 8.39 -11.00
CA GLY A 151 -26.44 9.72 -11.62
C GLY A 151 -25.86 9.62 -13.04
N PRO A 152 -24.77 10.37 -13.37
CA PRO A 152 -24.11 10.31 -14.67
C PRO A 152 -23.35 9.00 -14.91
N ALA A 153 -23.04 8.27 -13.85
CA ALA A 153 -22.32 7.01 -13.92
C ALA A 153 -23.26 5.82 -14.15
N LYS A 154 -22.84 4.89 -15.00
CA LYS A 154 -23.49 3.57 -15.19
C LYS A 154 -22.47 2.48 -14.88
N VAL A 155 -22.84 1.54 -14.02
CA VAL A 155 -21.98 0.44 -13.58
C VAL A 155 -22.63 -0.90 -13.84
N VAL A 156 -21.91 -1.81 -14.49
CA VAL A 156 -22.24 -3.24 -14.52
C VAL A 156 -21.41 -3.93 -13.46
N HIS A 157 -22.07 -4.33 -12.39
CA HIS A 157 -21.40 -5.06 -11.31
C HIS A 157 -21.09 -6.49 -11.73
N ASP A 158 -19.93 -7.00 -11.27
CA ASP A 158 -19.46 -8.36 -11.54
C ASP A 158 -19.51 -8.73 -13.04
N ALA A 159 -19.09 -7.78 -13.90
CA ALA A 159 -19.15 -7.91 -15.35
C ALA A 159 -18.27 -9.03 -15.91
N GLY A 160 -17.35 -9.54 -15.10
CA GLY A 160 -16.47 -10.65 -15.44
C GLY A 160 -15.35 -10.80 -14.45
N THR A 161 -14.32 -11.54 -14.86
CA THR A 161 -13.11 -11.73 -14.08
C THR A 161 -11.87 -11.31 -14.87
N VAL A 162 -10.83 -10.84 -14.16
CA VAL A 162 -9.51 -10.60 -14.73
C VAL A 162 -8.47 -11.35 -13.90
N THR A 163 -7.63 -12.13 -14.58
CA THR A 163 -6.49 -12.80 -13.95
C THR A 163 -5.23 -12.01 -14.23
N VAL A 164 -4.51 -11.65 -13.17
CA VAL A 164 -3.28 -10.87 -13.22
C VAL A 164 -2.11 -11.65 -12.63
N GLY A 165 -0.94 -11.53 -13.22
CA GLY A 165 0.31 -12.07 -12.69
C GLY A 165 0.79 -11.28 -11.48
N ALA A 166 1.53 -11.93 -10.58
CA ALA A 166 1.96 -11.32 -9.32
C ALA A 166 2.95 -10.14 -9.46
N GLY A 167 3.48 -9.88 -10.65
CA GLY A 167 4.35 -8.74 -10.94
C GLY A 167 3.60 -7.49 -11.40
N VAL A 168 2.29 -7.56 -11.61
CA VAL A 168 1.46 -6.44 -12.06
C VAL A 168 1.40 -5.37 -10.99
N THR A 169 1.58 -4.11 -11.40
CA THR A 169 1.39 -2.91 -10.57
C THR A 169 0.06 -2.23 -10.89
N ASN A 170 -0.39 -1.30 -10.04
CA ASN A 170 -1.57 -0.47 -10.34
C ASN A 170 -1.38 0.30 -11.66
N GLY A 171 -0.15 0.79 -11.93
CA GLY A 171 0.18 1.49 -13.18
C GLY A 171 0.20 0.61 -14.43
N ASP A 172 0.31 -0.71 -14.29
CA ASP A 172 0.11 -1.66 -15.38
C ASP A 172 -1.38 -1.99 -15.55
N LEU A 173 -2.12 -2.15 -14.43
CA LEU A 173 -3.49 -2.66 -14.41
C LEU A 173 -4.52 -1.61 -14.84
N HIS A 174 -4.47 -0.40 -14.26
CA HIS A 174 -5.50 0.61 -14.50
C HIS A 174 -5.62 0.98 -15.98
N PRO A 175 -4.54 1.39 -16.71
CA PRO A 175 -4.68 1.79 -18.10
C PRO A 175 -5.24 0.66 -18.99
N MET A 176 -4.80 -0.59 -18.74
CA MET A 176 -5.27 -1.73 -19.53
C MET A 176 -6.76 -2.03 -19.31
N LEU A 177 -7.24 -1.90 -18.07
CA LEU A 177 -8.67 -2.11 -17.78
C LEU A 177 -9.51 -0.95 -18.32
N GLU A 178 -9.05 0.28 -18.20
CA GLU A 178 -9.74 1.49 -18.64
C GLU A 178 -9.95 1.55 -20.14
N GLU A 179 -8.99 1.10 -20.95
CA GLU A 179 -9.13 0.96 -22.41
C GLU A 179 -10.34 0.11 -22.81
N HIS A 180 -10.81 -0.77 -21.92
CA HIS A 180 -11.93 -1.66 -22.14
C HIS A 180 -13.18 -1.31 -21.30
N GLY A 181 -13.17 -0.15 -20.64
CA GLY A 181 -14.25 0.27 -19.73
C GLY A 181 -14.38 -0.64 -18.49
N MET A 182 -13.33 -1.39 -18.18
CA MET A 182 -13.27 -2.30 -17.04
C MET A 182 -12.65 -1.60 -15.83
N PHE A 183 -13.01 -2.06 -14.62
CA PHE A 183 -12.50 -1.48 -13.39
C PHE A 183 -12.39 -2.54 -12.28
N VAL A 184 -11.27 -2.52 -11.56
CA VAL A 184 -11.05 -3.26 -10.30
C VAL A 184 -10.62 -2.25 -9.24
N PRO A 185 -11.29 -2.16 -8.07
CA PRO A 185 -10.85 -1.26 -7.02
C PRO A 185 -9.48 -1.70 -6.50
N THR A 186 -8.49 -0.81 -6.64
CA THR A 186 -7.12 -1.01 -6.13
C THR A 186 -6.56 0.29 -5.58
N GLY A 187 -5.31 0.27 -5.14
CA GLY A 187 -4.63 1.44 -4.60
C GLY A 187 -4.32 2.52 -5.66
N ARG A 188 -4.11 3.74 -5.21
CA ARG A 188 -3.90 4.92 -6.05
C ARG A 188 -2.47 5.12 -6.57
N CYS A 189 -1.46 4.47 -6.00
CA CYS A 189 -0.06 4.67 -6.37
C CYS A 189 0.33 3.72 -7.51
N PRO A 190 0.77 4.24 -8.68
CA PRO A 190 1.07 3.40 -9.86
C PRO A 190 2.17 2.37 -9.63
N SER A 191 3.17 2.68 -8.78
CA SER A 191 4.31 1.80 -8.48
C SER A 191 3.98 0.64 -7.53
N VAL A 192 2.83 0.67 -6.86
CA VAL A 192 2.43 -0.38 -5.90
C VAL A 192 2.05 -1.66 -6.64
N GLY A 193 2.66 -2.78 -6.24
CA GLY A 193 2.32 -4.11 -6.75
C GLY A 193 0.97 -4.59 -6.22
N VAL A 194 0.09 -5.02 -7.14
CA VAL A 194 -1.27 -5.49 -6.82
C VAL A 194 -1.24 -6.66 -5.85
N ALA A 195 -0.26 -7.56 -5.94
CA ALA A 195 -0.14 -8.73 -5.07
C ALA A 195 0.01 -8.36 -3.58
N GLY A 196 0.98 -7.50 -3.24
CA GLY A 196 1.16 -7.07 -1.84
C GLY A 196 -0.04 -6.29 -1.32
N LEU A 197 -0.64 -5.47 -2.18
CA LEU A 197 -1.80 -4.66 -1.85
C LEU A 197 -3.02 -5.51 -1.48
N VAL A 198 -3.42 -6.46 -2.33
CA VAL A 198 -4.61 -7.30 -2.10
C VAL A 198 -4.47 -8.21 -0.88
N LEU A 199 -3.26 -8.74 -0.64
CA LEU A 199 -3.02 -9.67 0.47
C LEU A 199 -3.22 -9.01 1.86
N GLY A 200 -3.08 -7.70 1.98
CA GLY A 200 -3.38 -6.97 3.21
C GLY A 200 -4.68 -6.15 3.19
N GLY A 201 -5.55 -6.36 2.19
CA GLY A 201 -6.82 -5.63 2.04
C GLY A 201 -6.88 -4.85 0.75
N GLY A 202 -6.17 -3.75 0.66
CA GLY A 202 -6.10 -2.87 -0.53
C GLY A 202 -7.16 -1.78 -0.50
N ILE A 203 -6.76 -0.58 -0.05
CA ILE A 203 -7.59 0.62 -0.02
C ILE A 203 -7.30 1.55 -1.20
N GLY A 204 -8.32 2.27 -1.65
CA GLY A 204 -8.24 3.23 -2.76
C GLY A 204 -9.34 4.28 -2.69
N PHE A 205 -9.70 4.87 -3.84
CA PHE A 205 -10.78 5.86 -3.94
C PHE A 205 -12.09 5.29 -4.49
N SER A 206 -12.21 3.96 -4.56
CA SER A 206 -13.39 3.28 -5.11
C SER A 206 -13.90 2.16 -4.20
N ASP A 207 -13.20 1.93 -3.10
CA ASP A 207 -13.42 0.81 -2.18
C ASP A 207 -14.76 0.91 -1.42
N LYS A 208 -15.24 2.10 -1.08
CA LYS A 208 -16.60 2.25 -0.53
C LYS A 208 -17.68 1.79 -1.51
N MET A 209 -17.47 2.04 -2.83
CA MET A 209 -18.44 1.68 -3.87
C MET A 209 -18.37 0.20 -4.24
N PHE A 210 -17.17 -0.39 -4.26
CA PHE A 210 -16.95 -1.71 -4.83
C PHE A 210 -16.38 -2.73 -3.84
N GLY A 211 -16.09 -2.36 -2.61
CA GLY A 211 -15.36 -3.15 -1.62
C GLY A 211 -13.83 -2.99 -1.77
N LEU A 212 -13.08 -3.47 -0.80
CA LEU A 212 -11.62 -3.51 -0.84
C LEU A 212 -11.13 -4.37 -2.01
N THR A 213 -9.87 -4.20 -2.43
CA THR A 213 -9.27 -5.07 -3.46
C THR A 213 -9.41 -6.56 -3.10
N CYS A 214 -9.23 -6.92 -1.83
CA CYS A 214 -9.37 -8.30 -1.35
C CYS A 214 -10.82 -8.82 -1.39
N ASP A 215 -11.82 -7.96 -1.39
CA ASP A 215 -13.23 -8.35 -1.52
C ASP A 215 -13.58 -8.71 -2.97
N ARG A 216 -12.79 -8.23 -3.93
CA ARG A 216 -12.93 -8.57 -5.35
C ARG A 216 -12.14 -9.82 -5.75
N LEU A 217 -11.28 -10.35 -4.87
CA LEU A 217 -10.51 -11.55 -5.13
C LEU A 217 -11.43 -12.78 -5.24
N VAL A 218 -11.28 -13.52 -6.33
CA VAL A 218 -12.01 -14.78 -6.62
C VAL A 218 -11.13 -15.99 -6.39
N ALA A 219 -9.86 -15.89 -6.77
CA ALA A 219 -8.90 -16.97 -6.61
C ALA A 219 -7.45 -16.44 -6.66
N THR A 220 -6.53 -17.22 -6.11
CA THR A 220 -5.09 -16.98 -6.25
C THR A 220 -4.34 -18.29 -6.40
N THR A 221 -3.26 -18.28 -7.19
CA THR A 221 -2.34 -19.42 -7.32
C THR A 221 -1.15 -19.20 -6.39
N VAL A 222 -0.87 -20.17 -5.52
CA VAL A 222 0.13 -20.09 -4.46
C VAL A 222 1.12 -21.24 -4.55
N VAL A 223 2.40 -20.94 -4.47
CA VAL A 223 3.48 -21.92 -4.26
C VAL A 223 3.75 -22.02 -2.77
N LEU A 224 3.47 -23.17 -2.18
CA LEU A 224 3.66 -23.45 -0.75
C LEU A 224 5.15 -23.72 -0.41
N ALA A 225 5.46 -23.78 0.88
CA ALA A 225 6.81 -23.98 1.37
C ALA A 225 7.48 -25.28 0.93
N ASP A 226 6.72 -26.33 0.64
CA ASP A 226 7.18 -27.60 0.09
C ASP A 226 7.29 -27.63 -1.46
N GLY A 227 6.89 -26.53 -2.10
CA GLY A 227 6.87 -26.36 -3.54
C GLY A 227 5.61 -26.93 -4.22
N HIS A 228 4.59 -27.35 -3.48
CA HIS A 228 3.28 -27.64 -4.09
C HIS A 228 2.64 -26.34 -4.58
N VAL A 229 2.00 -26.43 -5.74
CA VAL A 229 1.25 -25.33 -6.33
C VAL A 229 -0.23 -25.60 -6.11
N VAL A 230 -0.88 -24.68 -5.40
CA VAL A 230 -2.31 -24.78 -5.10
C VAL A 230 -3.05 -23.57 -5.66
N ARG A 231 -4.31 -23.78 -6.04
CA ARG A 231 -5.27 -22.73 -6.30
C ARG A 231 -6.13 -22.56 -5.05
N ALA A 232 -6.10 -21.38 -4.45
CA ALA A 232 -6.94 -21.04 -3.33
C ALA A 232 -8.15 -20.21 -3.82
N ASP A 233 -9.36 -20.71 -3.57
CA ASP A 233 -10.65 -20.08 -3.85
C ASP A 233 -11.70 -20.58 -2.83
N PRO A 234 -12.98 -20.15 -2.88
CA PRO A 234 -13.99 -20.57 -1.92
C PRO A 234 -14.22 -22.09 -1.83
N ASP A 235 -13.99 -22.83 -2.92
CA ASP A 235 -14.25 -24.27 -3.01
C ASP A 235 -12.96 -25.09 -2.80
N SER A 236 -11.81 -24.51 -3.09
CA SER A 236 -10.51 -25.15 -2.99
C SER A 236 -9.59 -24.37 -2.04
N HIS A 237 -9.13 -25.01 -0.97
CA HIS A 237 -8.32 -24.38 0.08
C HIS A 237 -8.99 -23.13 0.70
N PRO A 238 -10.26 -23.21 1.16
CA PRO A 238 -11.05 -22.05 1.58
C PRO A 238 -10.43 -21.27 2.74
N ASP A 239 -9.74 -21.93 3.66
CA ASP A 239 -9.06 -21.26 4.78
C ASP A 239 -7.83 -20.48 4.32
N LEU A 240 -7.06 -21.02 3.37
CA LEU A 240 -5.96 -20.27 2.74
C LEU A 240 -6.51 -19.09 1.96
N PHE A 241 -7.60 -19.27 1.21
CA PHE A 241 -8.27 -18.20 0.48
C PHE A 241 -8.76 -17.09 1.42
N TRP A 242 -9.35 -17.47 2.54
CA TRP A 242 -9.75 -16.51 3.60
C TRP A 242 -8.54 -15.72 4.11
N ALA A 243 -7.43 -16.39 4.42
CA ALA A 243 -6.21 -15.78 4.92
C ALA A 243 -5.54 -14.84 3.89
N CYS A 244 -5.64 -15.14 2.59
CA CYS A 244 -5.13 -14.28 1.51
C CYS A 244 -5.94 -12.99 1.29
N ARG A 245 -7.05 -12.80 2.02
CA ARG A 245 -7.89 -11.60 1.96
C ARG A 245 -7.73 -10.73 3.21
N GLY A 246 -6.50 -10.25 3.47
CA GLY A 246 -6.19 -9.36 4.58
C GLY A 246 -5.10 -9.85 5.55
N GLY A 247 -4.63 -11.10 5.42
CA GLY A 247 -3.60 -11.67 6.30
C GLY A 247 -2.17 -11.20 5.99
N ALA A 248 -2.01 -10.22 5.10
CA ALA A 248 -0.75 -9.69 4.57
C ALA A 248 0.10 -10.68 3.74
N GLY A 249 1.04 -10.14 2.96
CA GLY A 249 1.91 -10.93 2.10
C GLY A 249 2.98 -11.72 2.85
N ASN A 250 3.62 -12.68 2.17
CA ASN A 250 4.77 -13.45 2.65
C ASN A 250 4.48 -14.39 3.84
N ASN A 251 3.23 -14.67 4.18
CA ASN A 251 2.89 -15.49 5.34
C ASN A 251 2.67 -16.98 5.00
N PHE A 252 1.97 -17.27 3.92
CA PHE A 252 1.47 -18.64 3.65
C PHE A 252 2.10 -19.30 2.43
N GLY A 253 2.73 -18.53 1.55
CA GLY A 253 3.31 -19.00 0.30
C GLY A 253 3.67 -17.84 -0.62
N VAL A 254 4.18 -18.17 -1.80
CA VAL A 254 4.50 -17.23 -2.87
C VAL A 254 3.38 -17.24 -3.90
N HIS A 255 2.67 -16.13 -4.01
CA HIS A 255 1.60 -15.98 -4.98
C HIS A 255 2.14 -15.71 -6.38
N THR A 256 1.56 -16.33 -7.41
CA THR A 256 1.98 -16.19 -8.80
C THR A 256 0.92 -15.58 -9.70
N SER A 257 -0.36 -15.68 -9.32
CA SER A 257 -1.48 -15.01 -10.01
C SER A 257 -2.64 -14.74 -9.07
N PHE A 258 -3.45 -13.75 -9.43
CA PHE A 258 -4.67 -13.36 -8.74
C PHE A 258 -5.81 -13.20 -9.75
N THR A 259 -7.00 -13.68 -9.43
CA THR A 259 -8.20 -13.50 -10.25
C THR A 259 -9.18 -12.63 -9.49
N PHE A 260 -9.57 -11.49 -10.08
CA PHE A 260 -10.51 -10.53 -9.50
C PHE A 260 -11.82 -10.50 -10.29
N ARG A 261 -12.94 -10.20 -9.63
CA ARG A 261 -14.12 -9.68 -10.31
C ARG A 261 -13.85 -8.24 -10.73
N TYR A 262 -14.21 -7.88 -11.95
CA TYR A 262 -14.17 -6.51 -12.42
C TYR A 262 -15.56 -5.93 -12.64
N GLU A 263 -15.65 -4.62 -12.54
CA GLU A 263 -16.82 -3.83 -12.89
C GLU A 263 -16.67 -3.27 -14.31
N GLN A 264 -17.78 -3.01 -15.02
CA GLN A 264 -17.75 -2.14 -16.19
C GLN A 264 -18.32 -0.78 -15.81
N PHE A 265 -17.64 0.27 -16.21
CA PHE A 265 -17.99 1.64 -15.88
C PHE A 265 -18.14 2.48 -17.14
N GLN A 266 -19.22 3.29 -17.19
CA GLN A 266 -19.48 4.26 -18.25
C GLN A 266 -19.98 5.57 -17.62
N GLY A 267 -19.63 6.71 -18.23
CA GLY A 267 -20.02 8.03 -17.77
C GLY A 267 -18.91 8.76 -17.02
N THR A 268 -19.29 9.65 -16.12
CA THR A 268 -18.39 10.55 -15.41
C THR A 268 -18.54 10.41 -13.90
N VAL A 269 -17.57 10.94 -13.16
CA VAL A 269 -17.58 11.02 -11.70
C VAL A 269 -17.32 12.46 -11.27
N GLY A 270 -17.90 12.86 -10.14
CA GLY A 270 -17.53 14.09 -9.48
C GLY A 270 -16.17 13.94 -8.82
N TYR A 271 -15.23 14.80 -9.14
CA TYR A 271 -13.89 14.88 -8.54
C TYR A 271 -13.75 16.14 -7.73
N TYR A 272 -12.99 16.07 -6.62
CA TYR A 272 -12.62 17.25 -5.85
C TYR A 272 -11.20 17.12 -5.25
N ARG A 273 -10.54 18.29 -5.16
CA ARG A 273 -9.25 18.48 -4.46
C ARG A 273 -9.27 19.84 -3.77
N LEU A 274 -9.59 19.82 -2.49
CA LEU A 274 -9.73 21.02 -1.66
C LEU A 274 -8.47 21.22 -0.84
N ARG A 275 -8.12 22.49 -0.59
CA ARG A 275 -6.93 22.85 0.20
C ARG A 275 -7.18 24.15 0.97
N TRP A 276 -6.69 24.18 2.20
CA TRP A 276 -6.71 25.34 3.10
C TRP A 276 -5.36 25.52 3.74
N ASN A 277 -5.08 26.73 4.25
CA ASN A 277 -3.96 26.99 5.13
C ASN A 277 -4.11 26.18 6.43
N LEU A 278 -3.00 25.90 7.07
CA LEU A 278 -2.98 25.08 8.30
C LEU A 278 -3.84 25.68 9.44
N ASP A 279 -3.99 27.02 9.50
CA ASP A 279 -4.83 27.70 10.50
C ASP A 279 -6.31 27.26 10.46
N SER A 280 -6.74 26.70 9.34
CA SER A 280 -8.09 26.12 9.18
C SER A 280 -8.15 24.61 9.57
N ALA A 281 -7.10 24.03 10.15
CA ALA A 281 -7.03 22.59 10.40
C ALA A 281 -8.19 22.09 11.28
N VAL A 282 -8.44 22.75 12.40
CA VAL A 282 -9.51 22.34 13.33
C VAL A 282 -10.88 22.36 12.68
N PRO A 283 -11.40 23.50 12.16
CA PRO A 283 -12.75 23.51 11.59
C PRO A 283 -12.87 22.63 10.33
N VAL A 284 -11.82 22.50 9.51
CA VAL A 284 -11.85 21.66 8.32
C VAL A 284 -11.89 20.18 8.68
N LEU A 285 -11.03 19.71 9.58
CA LEU A 285 -11.00 18.28 9.96
C LEU A 285 -12.24 17.88 10.78
N ALA A 286 -12.76 18.77 11.63
CA ALA A 286 -14.04 18.53 12.31
C ALA A 286 -15.18 18.33 11.30
N ALA A 287 -15.30 19.24 10.32
CA ALA A 287 -16.33 19.12 9.27
C ALA A 287 -16.14 17.86 8.39
N LEU A 288 -14.89 17.49 8.04
CA LEU A 288 -14.59 16.31 7.25
C LEU A 288 -14.93 15.01 8.00
N GLN A 289 -14.61 14.93 9.28
CA GLN A 289 -14.96 13.79 10.12
C GLN A 289 -16.49 13.65 10.26
N HIS A 290 -17.19 14.76 10.47
CA HIS A 290 -18.65 14.77 10.52
C HIS A 290 -19.27 14.32 9.19
N ILE A 291 -18.76 14.79 8.03
CA ILE A 291 -19.21 14.32 6.71
C ILE A 291 -18.97 12.82 6.56
N ALA A 292 -17.83 12.30 7.01
CA ALA A 292 -17.53 10.87 6.94
C ALA A 292 -18.50 10.03 7.79
N GLU A 293 -18.84 10.46 9.01
CA GLU A 293 -19.86 9.81 9.83
C GLU A 293 -21.23 9.81 9.16
N GLN A 294 -21.68 10.95 8.65
CA GLN A 294 -22.98 11.06 7.96
C GLN A 294 -23.03 10.24 6.67
N THR A 295 -21.88 10.03 6.01
CA THR A 295 -21.77 9.32 4.75
C THR A 295 -21.19 7.92 4.88
N VAL A 296 -21.08 7.35 6.09
CA VAL A 296 -20.52 6.01 6.29
C VAL A 296 -21.26 4.96 5.47
N GLY A 297 -22.60 5.01 5.43
CA GLY A 297 -23.44 4.14 4.63
C GLY A 297 -23.58 4.55 3.14
N ASN A 298 -23.03 5.69 2.73
CA ASN A 298 -23.09 6.13 1.33
C ASN A 298 -21.89 5.56 0.54
N PRO A 299 -22.09 4.53 -0.31
CA PRO A 299 -20.99 3.91 -1.04
C PRO A 299 -20.44 4.80 -2.16
N ARG A 300 -21.15 5.84 -2.57
CA ARG A 300 -20.79 6.67 -3.71
C ARG A 300 -19.79 7.77 -3.38
N PHE A 301 -19.63 8.15 -2.11
CA PHE A 301 -18.77 9.26 -1.70
C PHE A 301 -17.46 8.75 -1.08
N HIS A 302 -16.34 9.13 -1.67
CA HIS A 302 -14.99 8.76 -1.24
C HIS A 302 -14.21 9.99 -0.78
N LEU A 303 -13.51 9.85 0.33
CA LEU A 303 -12.79 10.92 1.01
C LEU A 303 -11.43 10.43 1.50
N ARG A 304 -10.39 11.21 1.22
CA ARG A 304 -9.12 11.21 1.94
C ARG A 304 -8.84 12.63 2.41
N ALA A 305 -8.54 12.81 3.68
CA ALA A 305 -8.24 14.10 4.29
C ALA A 305 -6.93 14.04 5.09
N GLY A 306 -6.34 15.17 5.39
CA GLY A 306 -5.17 15.23 6.24
C GLY A 306 -4.51 16.59 6.28
N ILE A 307 -3.41 16.67 7.02
CA ILE A 307 -2.52 17.82 7.05
C ILE A 307 -1.14 17.43 6.54
N GLY A 308 -0.43 18.34 5.93
CA GLY A 308 0.91 18.06 5.42
C GLY A 308 1.74 19.30 5.21
N THR A 309 3.05 19.11 5.15
CA THR A 309 4.02 20.13 4.80
C THR A 309 5.22 19.52 4.08
N SER A 310 6.03 20.38 3.46
CA SER A 310 7.31 20.00 2.85
C SER A 310 8.30 21.14 2.92
N GLY A 311 9.59 20.85 2.71
CA GLY A 311 10.64 21.87 2.67
C GLY A 311 11.78 21.59 3.64
N ARG A 312 12.77 22.48 3.62
CA ARG A 312 14.04 22.35 4.36
C ARG A 312 14.20 23.39 5.47
N THR A 313 13.56 24.55 5.29
CA THR A 313 13.67 25.68 6.20
C THR A 313 12.35 25.90 6.92
N ARG A 314 12.40 26.55 8.08
CA ARG A 314 11.19 26.89 8.84
C ARG A 314 10.19 27.74 8.04
N GLY A 315 10.68 28.63 7.17
CA GLY A 315 9.84 29.39 6.25
C GLY A 315 9.10 28.48 5.28
N GLN A 316 9.83 27.64 4.54
CA GLN A 316 9.24 26.69 3.59
C GLN A 316 8.22 25.74 4.25
N ILE A 317 8.56 25.21 5.44
CA ILE A 317 7.67 24.33 6.19
C ILE A 317 6.35 25.04 6.52
N ARG A 318 6.41 26.29 6.97
CA ARG A 318 5.21 27.08 7.29
C ARG A 318 4.41 27.42 6.04
N ASP A 319 5.07 27.85 4.96
CA ASP A 319 4.42 28.28 3.71
C ASP A 319 3.75 27.11 2.99
N ASN A 320 4.30 25.90 3.10
CA ASN A 320 3.78 24.68 2.50
C ASN A 320 2.75 23.95 3.38
N ALA A 321 2.67 24.30 4.68
CA ALA A 321 1.74 23.65 5.60
C ALA A 321 0.29 23.89 5.20
N ASN A 322 -0.47 22.81 5.12
CA ASN A 322 -1.84 22.88 4.62
C ASN A 322 -2.71 21.77 5.19
N VAL A 323 -4.02 21.99 5.10
CA VAL A 323 -5.05 20.97 5.23
C VAL A 323 -5.57 20.64 3.83
N ASN A 324 -5.79 19.38 3.55
CA ASN A 324 -6.30 18.93 2.25
C ASN A 324 -7.38 17.88 2.37
N ALA A 325 -8.28 17.89 1.40
CA ALA A 325 -9.26 16.84 1.18
C ALA A 325 -9.33 16.53 -0.31
N ILE A 326 -9.27 15.25 -0.65
CA ILE A 326 -9.38 14.77 -2.02
C ILE A 326 -10.32 13.57 -2.10
N GLY A 327 -11.01 13.43 -3.21
CA GLY A 327 -11.88 12.28 -3.41
C GLY A 327 -12.68 12.35 -4.69
N GLN A 328 -13.60 11.40 -4.79
CA GLN A 328 -14.54 11.30 -5.90
C GLN A 328 -15.94 10.90 -5.42
N HIS A 329 -16.91 11.14 -6.25
CA HIS A 329 -18.32 10.82 -6.02
C HIS A 329 -18.94 10.17 -7.25
N TYR A 330 -19.55 9.00 -7.05
CA TYR A 330 -20.31 8.28 -8.10
C TYR A 330 -21.78 8.72 -8.13
N GLY A 331 -22.01 10.02 -8.23
CA GLY A 331 -23.33 10.65 -8.27
C GLY A 331 -23.25 11.95 -9.05
N SER A 332 -24.31 12.76 -8.99
CA SER A 332 -24.31 14.05 -9.66
C SER A 332 -23.35 15.04 -9.01
N LEU A 333 -22.92 16.05 -9.80
CA LEU A 333 -22.06 17.11 -9.29
C LEU A 333 -22.76 17.95 -8.21
N ASP A 334 -24.09 18.10 -8.30
CA ASP A 334 -24.88 18.85 -7.31
C ASP A 334 -24.99 18.09 -5.98
N GLU A 335 -25.14 16.75 -6.01
CA GLU A 335 -25.03 15.92 -4.81
C GLU A 335 -23.65 16.10 -4.14
N LEU A 336 -22.58 16.06 -4.94
CA LEU A 336 -21.21 16.26 -4.42
C LEU A 336 -21.04 17.66 -3.80
N ARG A 337 -21.51 18.72 -4.46
CA ARG A 337 -21.47 20.09 -3.94
C ARG A 337 -22.25 20.24 -2.64
N THR A 338 -23.40 19.58 -2.54
CA THR A 338 -24.22 19.56 -1.33
C THR A 338 -23.48 18.87 -0.16
N LEU A 339 -22.86 17.72 -0.40
CA LEU A 339 -22.05 17.01 0.60
C LEU A 339 -20.86 17.85 1.09
N LEU A 340 -20.22 18.59 0.20
CA LEU A 340 -19.04 19.41 0.52
C LEU A 340 -19.40 20.84 0.98
N ALA A 341 -20.68 21.25 0.96
CA ALA A 341 -21.10 22.62 1.28
C ALA A 341 -20.54 23.16 2.63
N PRO A 342 -20.51 22.39 3.73
CA PRO A 342 -19.92 22.87 4.99
C PRO A 342 -18.47 23.30 4.86
N LEU A 343 -17.68 22.61 4.04
CA LEU A 343 -16.26 22.88 3.81
C LEU A 343 -16.04 24.13 2.95
N LEU A 344 -16.97 24.46 2.06
CA LEU A 344 -16.83 25.56 1.10
C LEU A 344 -17.07 26.94 1.72
N THR A 345 -17.42 26.98 3.01
CA THR A 345 -17.57 28.21 3.80
C THR A 345 -16.38 28.48 4.72
N ILE A 346 -15.44 27.53 4.85
CA ILE A 346 -14.27 27.64 5.71
C ILE A 346 -13.10 28.31 4.97
N GLY A 347 -12.30 29.07 5.70
CA GLY A 347 -11.10 29.74 5.19
C GLY A 347 -11.39 31.12 4.60
N THR A 348 -10.39 31.71 3.97
CA THR A 348 -10.45 33.02 3.33
C THR A 348 -11.35 33.02 2.10
N PRO A 349 -11.88 34.17 1.65
CA PRO A 349 -12.66 34.24 0.41
C PRO A 349 -11.94 33.66 -0.82
N GLY A 350 -10.61 33.82 -0.90
CA GLY A 350 -9.80 33.25 -1.97
C GLY A 350 -9.71 31.72 -1.92
N GLU A 351 -9.60 31.14 -0.73
CA GLU A 351 -9.64 29.68 -0.53
C GLU A 351 -11.00 29.11 -0.86
N GLN A 352 -12.06 29.75 -0.42
CA GLN A 352 -13.43 29.33 -0.73
C GLN A 352 -13.70 29.34 -2.25
N ALA A 353 -13.28 30.40 -2.96
CA ALA A 353 -13.44 30.49 -4.41
C ALA A 353 -12.62 29.39 -5.14
N ARG A 354 -11.37 29.19 -4.76
CA ARG A 354 -10.50 28.15 -5.30
C ARG A 354 -11.11 26.76 -5.06
N ASN A 355 -11.58 26.48 -3.85
CA ASN A 355 -12.14 25.17 -3.49
C ASN A 355 -13.43 24.89 -4.23
N ARG A 356 -14.31 25.88 -4.43
CA ARG A 356 -15.50 25.72 -5.28
C ARG A 356 -15.14 25.39 -6.74
N ALA A 357 -14.13 26.04 -7.31
CA ALA A 357 -13.65 25.79 -8.65
C ALA A 357 -12.96 24.43 -8.84
N ALA A 358 -12.46 23.83 -7.75
CA ALA A 358 -11.79 22.53 -7.74
C ALA A 358 -12.75 21.33 -7.74
N ILE A 359 -14.07 21.57 -7.68
CA ILE A 359 -15.11 20.52 -7.74
C ILE A 359 -15.61 20.46 -9.18
N ARG A 360 -15.34 19.36 -9.87
CA ARG A 360 -15.68 19.21 -11.28
C ARG A 360 -16.04 17.78 -11.65
N GLU A 361 -16.72 17.63 -12.76
CA GLU A 361 -17.02 16.34 -13.36
C GLU A 361 -15.89 15.92 -14.30
N VAL A 362 -15.44 14.68 -14.22
CA VAL A 362 -14.33 14.14 -15.01
C VAL A 362 -14.61 12.70 -15.44
N ALA A 363 -13.90 12.23 -16.46
CA ALA A 363 -13.89 10.81 -16.80
C ALA A 363 -13.22 9.98 -15.68
N PRO A 364 -13.58 8.71 -15.48
CA PRO A 364 -12.99 7.86 -14.44
C PRO A 364 -11.46 7.72 -14.54
N ALA A 365 -10.93 7.58 -15.75
CA ALA A 365 -9.50 7.54 -16.01
C ALA A 365 -8.80 8.83 -15.58
N GLU A 366 -9.39 9.99 -15.89
CA GLU A 366 -8.88 11.29 -15.44
C GLU A 366 -8.94 11.40 -13.91
N ALA A 367 -10.04 10.92 -13.28
CA ALA A 367 -10.14 10.89 -11.82
C ALA A 367 -9.03 10.03 -11.20
N ALA A 368 -8.75 8.84 -11.75
CA ALA A 368 -7.69 7.95 -11.29
C ALA A 368 -6.31 8.62 -11.38
N ASP A 369 -6.00 9.30 -12.47
CA ASP A 369 -4.75 10.05 -12.64
C ASP A 369 -4.65 11.21 -11.64
N LEU A 370 -5.72 11.98 -11.45
CA LEU A 370 -5.77 13.13 -10.54
C LEU A 370 -5.71 12.73 -9.07
N LEU A 371 -6.27 11.58 -8.70
CA LEU A 371 -6.23 11.01 -7.35
C LEU A 371 -4.95 10.21 -7.12
N GLY A 372 -4.26 9.85 -8.18
CA GLY A 372 -2.99 9.14 -8.15
C GLY A 372 -1.92 9.87 -7.34
N ALA A 373 -0.99 9.13 -6.77
CA ALA A 373 0.18 9.69 -6.10
C ALA A 373 1.43 9.12 -6.77
N THR A 374 2.22 10.02 -7.34
CA THR A 374 3.58 9.71 -7.79
C THR A 374 4.54 10.06 -6.66
N THR A 375 4.80 9.09 -5.81
CA THR A 375 5.80 9.24 -4.74
C THR A 375 7.18 9.01 -5.33
N PRO A 376 8.17 9.90 -5.12
CA PRO A 376 9.55 9.63 -5.49
C PRO A 376 10.06 8.36 -4.81
N VAL A 377 10.92 7.62 -5.50
CA VAL A 377 11.60 6.45 -4.93
C VAL A 377 12.67 6.97 -3.98
N GLU A 378 12.39 7.01 -2.69
CA GLU A 378 13.28 7.55 -1.65
C GLU A 378 13.00 6.89 -0.29
N LYS A 379 13.40 7.55 0.79
CA LYS A 379 13.28 7.01 2.16
C LYS A 379 12.06 7.59 2.87
N PHE A 380 11.27 6.72 3.48
CA PHE A 380 10.08 7.14 4.22
C PHE A 380 9.79 6.20 5.40
N ALA A 381 8.98 6.69 6.34
CA ALA A 381 8.48 5.93 7.48
C ALA A 381 7.03 6.31 7.77
N THR A 382 6.27 5.37 8.31
CA THR A 382 4.86 5.58 8.69
C THR A 382 4.56 4.98 10.06
N LYS A 383 3.52 5.51 10.70
CA LYS A 383 2.76 4.90 11.80
C LYS A 383 1.29 4.95 11.42
N SER A 384 0.58 3.86 11.59
CA SER A 384 -0.84 3.81 11.26
C SER A 384 -1.70 3.56 12.49
N ALA A 385 -2.94 4.02 12.42
CA ALA A 385 -4.02 3.74 13.34
C ALA A 385 -5.31 3.51 12.55
N VAL A 386 -6.29 2.90 13.18
CA VAL A 386 -7.64 2.79 12.62
C VAL A 386 -8.60 3.44 13.59
N LEU A 387 -9.37 4.42 13.10
CA LEU A 387 -10.29 5.22 13.89
C LEU A 387 -11.72 4.71 13.67
N GLY A 388 -12.34 4.23 14.74
CA GLY A 388 -13.73 3.79 14.74
C GLY A 388 -14.71 4.88 15.13
N PRO A 389 -16.01 4.57 15.14
CA PRO A 389 -17.03 5.45 15.69
C PRO A 389 -16.73 5.85 17.14
N GLY A 390 -16.81 7.15 17.44
CA GLY A 390 -16.52 7.70 18.77
C GLY A 390 -15.01 7.84 19.11
N ALA A 391 -14.12 7.47 18.20
CA ALA A 391 -12.67 7.59 18.37
C ALA A 391 -12.04 8.51 17.30
N LEU A 392 -12.78 9.51 16.86
CA LEU A 392 -12.30 10.52 15.91
C LEU A 392 -11.38 11.54 16.60
N LEU A 393 -10.57 12.24 15.79
CA LEU A 393 -9.67 13.26 16.33
C LEU A 393 -10.45 14.44 16.91
N THR A 394 -10.15 14.79 18.15
CA THR A 394 -10.67 15.98 18.82
C THR A 394 -9.98 17.25 18.32
N ASP A 395 -10.57 18.41 18.57
CA ASP A 395 -9.98 19.72 18.24
C ASP A 395 -8.59 19.90 18.89
N GLN A 396 -8.42 19.40 20.11
CA GLN A 396 -7.13 19.43 20.81
C GLN A 396 -6.08 18.57 20.11
N GLN A 397 -6.44 17.36 19.67
CA GLN A 397 -5.54 16.47 18.92
C GLN A 397 -5.17 17.03 17.56
N VAL A 398 -6.12 17.67 16.86
CA VAL A 398 -5.84 18.37 15.59
C VAL A 398 -4.92 19.56 15.81
N THR A 399 -5.10 20.33 16.88
CA THR A 399 -4.23 21.45 17.24
C THR A 399 -2.81 20.95 17.54
N ALA A 400 -2.67 19.91 18.35
CA ALA A 400 -1.38 19.28 18.64
C ALA A 400 -0.69 18.77 17.36
N ALA A 401 -1.45 18.17 16.45
CA ALA A 401 -0.94 17.75 15.15
C ALA A 401 -0.41 18.93 14.31
N ALA A 402 -1.15 20.03 14.25
CA ALA A 402 -0.74 21.24 13.52
C ALA A 402 0.54 21.86 14.10
N GLU A 403 0.66 21.97 15.42
CA GLU A 403 1.86 22.45 16.10
C GLU A 403 3.08 21.57 15.84
N GLN A 404 2.93 20.26 15.96
CA GLN A 404 3.99 19.29 15.68
C GLN A 404 4.38 19.27 14.19
N LEU A 405 3.43 19.48 13.27
CA LEU A 405 3.72 19.60 11.84
C LEU A 405 4.66 20.79 11.58
N LEU A 406 4.41 21.94 12.18
CA LEU A 406 5.29 23.12 12.09
C LEU A 406 6.66 22.90 12.75
N ALA A 407 6.76 21.94 13.68
CA ALA A 407 8.01 21.54 14.32
C ALA A 407 8.78 20.45 13.54
N TRP A 408 8.27 20.01 12.38
CA TRP A 408 8.95 19.02 11.52
C TRP A 408 10.39 19.47 11.18
N PRO A 409 11.40 18.56 11.21
CA PRO A 409 12.80 18.94 11.00
C PRO A 409 13.14 19.31 9.55
N GLY A 410 12.25 18.99 8.60
CA GLY A 410 12.48 19.22 7.19
C GLY A 410 13.30 18.12 6.50
N SER A 411 13.23 18.10 5.18
CA SER A 411 14.01 17.24 4.30
C SER A 411 14.08 17.78 2.87
N ASN A 412 14.88 17.14 2.00
CA ASN A 412 14.90 17.43 0.57
C ASN A 412 13.84 16.64 -0.21
N ASN A 413 13.10 15.72 0.42
CA ASN A 413 12.03 14.97 -0.24
C ASN A 413 10.78 15.85 -0.36
N PRO A 414 10.20 16.03 -1.57
CA PRO A 414 9.03 16.88 -1.78
C PRO A 414 7.73 16.30 -1.16
N ASP A 415 7.66 15.00 -0.88
CA ASP A 415 6.51 14.40 -0.20
C ASP A 415 6.34 14.91 1.23
N GLY A 416 7.46 15.32 1.87
CA GLY A 416 7.43 15.99 3.16
C GLY A 416 6.97 15.10 4.30
N ALA A 417 6.05 15.63 5.11
CA ALA A 417 5.52 14.97 6.29
C ALA A 417 4.08 15.42 6.61
N GLY A 418 3.37 14.61 7.40
CA GLY A 418 2.01 14.90 7.86
C GLY A 418 1.24 13.65 8.21
N PHE A 419 -0.07 13.75 8.18
CA PHE A 419 -0.94 12.57 8.22
C PHE A 419 -2.02 12.60 7.17
N ALA A 420 -2.54 11.43 6.87
CA ALA A 420 -3.72 11.22 6.04
C ALA A 420 -4.71 10.29 6.72
N MET A 421 -6.01 10.55 6.52
CA MET A 421 -7.12 9.70 6.91
C MET A 421 -7.84 9.24 5.65
N PHE A 422 -7.98 7.94 5.45
CA PHE A 422 -8.71 7.31 4.35
C PHE A 422 -10.05 6.85 4.89
N ALA A 423 -11.15 7.44 4.42
CA ALA A 423 -12.49 7.08 4.89
C ALA A 423 -12.89 5.67 4.45
N LEU A 424 -13.37 4.89 5.41
CA LEU A 424 -14.00 3.59 5.21
C LEU A 424 -15.53 3.75 5.17
N GLY A 425 -16.27 2.67 4.92
CA GLY A 425 -17.72 2.68 4.86
C GLY A 425 -18.27 2.00 3.59
N GLY A 426 -19.57 2.16 3.35
CA GLY A 426 -20.24 1.56 2.21
C GLY A 426 -20.04 0.05 2.15
N ARG A 427 -19.67 -0.49 0.99
CA ARG A 427 -19.48 -1.94 0.81
C ARG A 427 -18.36 -2.57 1.64
N ILE A 428 -17.42 -1.77 2.15
CA ILE A 428 -16.40 -2.29 3.06
C ILE A 428 -17.06 -2.80 4.34
N ASN A 429 -18.02 -2.04 4.86
CA ASN A 429 -18.72 -2.33 6.12
C ASN A 429 -19.87 -3.33 5.95
N GLU A 430 -20.26 -3.68 4.70
CA GLU A 430 -21.22 -4.77 4.44
C GLU A 430 -20.60 -6.17 4.63
N VAL A 431 -19.26 -6.26 4.64
CA VAL A 431 -18.55 -7.53 4.82
C VAL A 431 -18.27 -7.73 6.32
N PRO A 432 -18.75 -8.83 6.96
CA PRO A 432 -18.45 -9.09 8.36
C PRO A 432 -16.94 -9.19 8.64
N PRO A 433 -16.44 -8.72 9.80
CA PRO A 433 -15.01 -8.75 10.15
C PRO A 433 -14.36 -10.13 10.03
N GLN A 434 -15.12 -11.21 10.29
CA GLN A 434 -14.62 -12.59 10.23
C GLN A 434 -14.73 -13.23 8.83
N ALA A 435 -15.41 -12.59 7.87
CA ALA A 435 -15.61 -13.15 6.52
C ALA A 435 -14.33 -13.13 5.67
N THR A 436 -13.37 -12.29 6.04
CA THR A 436 -12.02 -12.22 5.47
C THR A 436 -11.01 -12.03 6.60
N ALA A 437 -9.71 -12.13 6.31
CA ALA A 437 -8.69 -11.85 7.32
C ALA A 437 -8.55 -10.35 7.65
N PHE A 438 -9.08 -9.46 6.80
CA PHE A 438 -9.14 -8.01 7.05
C PHE A 438 -10.24 -7.71 8.09
N VAL A 439 -9.86 -7.23 9.27
CA VAL A 439 -10.76 -7.09 10.43
C VAL A 439 -11.43 -5.71 10.53
N HIS A 440 -10.90 -4.66 9.90
CA HIS A 440 -11.33 -3.27 10.08
C HIS A 440 -12.59 -2.96 9.25
N ARG A 441 -13.73 -3.59 9.61
CA ARG A 441 -14.98 -3.51 8.85
C ARG A 441 -15.98 -2.50 9.41
N ASP A 442 -15.87 -2.18 10.70
CA ASP A 442 -16.81 -1.29 11.40
C ASP A 442 -16.17 0.08 11.73
N ASP A 443 -15.01 0.35 11.12
CA ASP A 443 -14.24 1.55 11.35
C ASP A 443 -14.57 2.66 10.35
N LEU A 444 -14.17 3.91 10.66
CA LEU A 444 -14.45 5.09 9.84
C LEU A 444 -13.24 5.56 9.03
N PHE A 445 -12.02 5.41 9.58
CA PHE A 445 -10.81 5.84 8.90
C PHE A 445 -9.62 4.92 9.15
N ILE A 446 -8.83 4.70 8.11
CA ILE A 446 -7.42 4.34 8.26
C ILE A 446 -6.62 5.63 8.32
N PHE A 447 -5.91 5.84 9.43
CA PHE A 447 -5.01 6.95 9.68
C PHE A 447 -3.57 6.53 9.38
N ALA A 448 -2.78 7.41 8.76
CA ALA A 448 -1.36 7.21 8.53
C ALA A 448 -0.59 8.50 8.77
N ALA A 449 0.26 8.54 9.79
CA ALA A 449 1.27 9.57 9.97
C ALA A 449 2.53 9.18 9.22
N GLU A 450 3.09 10.09 8.43
CA GLU A 450 4.20 9.80 7.53
C GLU A 450 5.27 10.89 7.58
N THR A 451 6.51 10.50 7.32
CA THR A 451 7.62 11.40 7.05
C THR A 451 8.55 10.82 6.01
N SER A 452 9.17 11.68 5.23
CA SER A 452 10.06 11.28 4.14
C SER A 452 11.35 12.10 4.12
N TRP A 453 12.41 11.53 3.54
CA TRP A 453 13.67 12.23 3.32
C TRP A 453 14.38 11.68 2.07
N ALA A 454 15.18 12.54 1.43
CA ALA A 454 15.87 12.20 0.20
C ALA A 454 17.06 11.25 0.43
N ASP A 455 17.46 10.53 -0.61
CA ASP A 455 18.60 9.62 -0.57
C ASP A 455 19.92 10.31 -0.20
N TYR A 456 20.06 11.56 -0.65
CA TYR A 456 21.25 12.40 -0.41
C TYR A 456 21.16 13.28 0.84
N ASP A 457 20.07 13.18 1.61
CA ASP A 457 19.97 13.87 2.89
C ASP A 457 20.99 13.29 3.89
N HIS A 458 21.59 14.18 4.69
CA HIS A 458 22.54 13.76 5.71
C HIS A 458 21.88 12.79 6.71
N PRO A 459 22.57 11.75 7.22
CA PRO A 459 22.01 10.77 8.17
C PRO A 459 21.31 11.36 9.39
N ARG A 460 21.73 12.57 9.84
CA ARG A 460 21.06 13.30 10.92
C ARG A 460 19.64 13.70 10.58
N VAL A 461 19.33 13.98 9.30
CA VAL A 461 17.97 14.29 8.83
C VAL A 461 17.08 13.05 9.00
N ALA A 462 17.56 11.87 8.64
CA ALA A 462 16.84 10.62 8.85
C ALA A 462 16.53 10.39 10.34
N ALA A 463 17.52 10.52 11.23
CA ALA A 463 17.35 10.36 12.67
C ALA A 463 16.34 11.37 13.25
N ALA A 464 16.43 12.65 12.82
CA ALA A 464 15.53 13.71 13.26
C ALA A 464 14.08 13.46 12.78
N ASN A 465 13.90 12.99 11.54
CA ASN A 465 12.59 12.65 10.97
C ASN A 465 11.94 11.46 11.69
N LEU A 466 12.71 10.42 11.99
CA LEU A 466 12.20 9.26 12.73
C LEU A 466 11.81 9.63 14.17
N ALA A 467 12.63 10.44 14.86
CA ALA A 467 12.30 10.92 16.19
C ALA A 467 11.11 11.88 16.19
N TRP A 468 10.95 12.69 15.12
CA TRP A 468 9.80 13.56 14.95
C TRP A 468 8.53 12.72 14.72
N LEU A 469 8.56 11.68 13.90
CA LEU A 469 7.39 10.83 13.62
C LEU A 469 6.83 10.20 14.91
N GLU A 470 7.71 9.73 15.81
CA GLU A 470 7.27 9.23 17.13
C GLU A 470 6.56 10.33 17.92
N ARG A 471 7.19 11.50 18.11
CA ARG A 471 6.59 12.61 18.84
C ARG A 471 5.29 13.12 18.20
N PHE A 472 5.24 13.17 16.87
CA PHE A 472 4.06 13.59 16.12
C PHE A 472 2.87 12.66 16.39
N TYR A 473 3.12 11.36 16.31
CA TYR A 473 2.11 10.34 16.56
C TYR A 473 1.65 10.34 18.03
N ASP A 474 2.59 10.38 18.97
CA ASP A 474 2.31 10.44 20.40
C ASP A 474 1.51 11.69 20.79
N ALA A 475 1.83 12.86 20.21
CA ALA A 475 1.12 14.10 20.47
C ALA A 475 -0.33 14.08 19.95
N ILE A 476 -0.58 13.45 18.79
CA ILE A 476 -1.93 13.31 18.24
C ILE A 476 -2.80 12.44 19.15
N PHE A 477 -2.24 11.38 19.72
CA PHE A 477 -3.00 10.40 20.50
C PHE A 477 -2.75 10.51 22.02
N ASP A 478 -2.09 11.58 22.49
CA ASP A 478 -1.77 11.82 23.89
C ASP A 478 -1.14 10.60 24.59
N GLY A 479 -0.21 9.93 23.87
CA GLY A 479 0.45 8.71 24.33
C GLY A 479 -0.43 7.47 24.41
N ALA A 480 -1.72 7.56 24.03
CA ALA A 480 -2.68 6.46 24.02
C ALA A 480 -3.28 6.22 22.61
N PRO A 481 -2.48 5.73 21.66
CA PRO A 481 -2.97 5.51 20.30
C PRO A 481 -4.09 4.48 20.25
N PRO A 482 -4.97 4.54 19.22
CA PRO A 482 -5.98 3.51 18.99
C PRO A 482 -5.35 2.11 18.95
N PRO A 483 -6.01 1.09 19.46
CA PRO A 483 -5.44 -0.26 19.54
C PRO A 483 -5.33 -0.95 18.18
N ARG A 484 -5.91 -0.38 17.12
CA ARG A 484 -5.94 -0.93 15.76
C ARG A 484 -5.03 -0.18 14.82
N ALA A 485 -4.42 -0.91 13.87
CA ALA A 485 -3.55 -0.38 12.82
C ALA A 485 -3.73 -1.16 11.52
N TYR A 486 -3.28 -0.62 10.39
CA TYR A 486 -3.45 -1.23 9.09
C TYR A 486 -2.19 -1.99 8.66
N GLN A 487 -2.31 -3.28 8.38
CA GLN A 487 -1.20 -4.19 8.06
C GLN A 487 -0.45 -3.86 6.75
N ASN A 488 -1.04 -3.10 5.82
CA ASN A 488 -0.33 -2.60 4.65
C ASN A 488 0.43 -1.29 4.90
N PHE A 489 0.23 -0.68 6.07
CA PHE A 489 1.05 0.43 6.57
C PHE A 489 1.83 -0.01 7.82
N PRO A 490 2.69 -1.04 7.69
CA PRO A 490 3.32 -1.66 8.84
C PRO A 490 4.34 -0.73 9.51
N ASP A 491 4.21 -0.62 10.84
CA ASP A 491 5.23 -0.02 11.71
C ASP A 491 6.07 -1.15 12.34
N PRO A 492 7.36 -1.28 12.02
CA PRO A 492 8.20 -2.33 12.59
C PRO A 492 8.45 -2.17 14.10
N ARG A 493 8.06 -1.05 14.70
CA ARG A 493 8.15 -0.79 16.15
C ARG A 493 6.86 -1.09 16.91
N LEU A 494 5.76 -1.39 16.22
CA LEU A 494 4.49 -1.72 16.85
C LEU A 494 4.61 -3.05 17.58
N LYS A 495 4.50 -3.01 18.94
CA LYS A 495 4.69 -4.20 19.79
C LYS A 495 3.49 -5.15 19.71
N ASP A 496 2.28 -4.61 19.82
CA ASP A 496 1.03 -5.38 19.85
C ASP A 496 0.43 -5.54 18.45
N TRP A 497 1.30 -5.68 17.43
CA TRP A 497 0.91 -5.74 16.03
C TRP A 497 -0.09 -6.86 15.69
N ARG A 498 -0.07 -7.97 16.47
CA ARG A 498 -0.98 -9.11 16.27
C ARG A 498 -2.42 -8.68 16.47
N GLU A 499 -2.68 -8.03 17.57
CA GLU A 499 -3.99 -7.48 17.91
C GLU A 499 -4.32 -6.29 17.02
N ALA A 500 -3.37 -5.36 16.82
CA ALA A 500 -3.60 -4.15 16.07
C ALA A 500 -3.95 -4.39 14.59
N TYR A 501 -3.28 -5.36 13.93
CA TYR A 501 -3.52 -5.65 12.51
C TYR A 501 -4.66 -6.64 12.27
N TYR A 502 -4.89 -7.59 13.19
CA TYR A 502 -5.72 -8.75 12.92
C TYR A 502 -6.83 -8.99 13.96
N GLY A 503 -6.75 -8.37 15.14
CA GLY A 503 -7.74 -8.53 16.20
C GLY A 503 -8.08 -10.00 16.45
N GLU A 504 -9.35 -10.28 16.56
CA GLU A 504 -9.90 -11.63 16.78
C GLU A 504 -9.56 -12.64 15.65
N ASN A 505 -9.21 -12.16 14.44
CA ASN A 505 -8.84 -13.02 13.32
C ASN A 505 -7.44 -13.63 13.46
N TYR A 506 -6.57 -13.11 14.35
CA TYR A 506 -5.19 -13.58 14.48
C TYR A 506 -5.09 -15.07 14.80
N SER A 507 -5.90 -15.58 15.73
CA SER A 507 -5.89 -16.99 16.11
C SER A 507 -6.22 -17.93 14.93
N ARG A 508 -7.14 -17.52 14.05
CA ARG A 508 -7.45 -18.26 12.81
C ARG A 508 -6.28 -18.21 11.81
N LEU A 509 -5.65 -17.04 11.65
CA LEU A 509 -4.47 -16.89 10.80
C LEU A 509 -3.32 -17.82 11.25
N VAL A 510 -3.08 -17.97 12.56
CA VAL A 510 -2.08 -18.90 13.10
C VAL A 510 -2.41 -20.35 12.75
N ARG A 511 -3.67 -20.78 12.84
CA ARG A 511 -4.09 -22.14 12.42
C ARG A 511 -3.85 -22.36 10.92
N VAL A 512 -4.18 -21.41 10.07
CA VAL A 512 -3.90 -21.47 8.63
C VAL A 512 -2.39 -21.55 8.38
N LYS A 513 -1.59 -20.74 9.10
CA LYS A 513 -0.12 -20.79 9.01
C LYS A 513 0.41 -22.19 9.33
N HIS A 514 -0.04 -22.79 10.41
CA HIS A 514 0.37 -24.17 10.78
C HIS A 514 -0.03 -25.22 9.73
N THR A 515 -1.15 -25.04 9.04
CA THR A 515 -1.58 -25.96 8.00
C THR A 515 -0.72 -25.85 6.73
N TYR A 516 -0.40 -24.64 6.28
CA TYR A 516 0.25 -24.41 4.98
C TYR A 516 1.75 -24.14 5.06
N ASP A 517 2.25 -23.78 6.21
CA ASP A 517 3.69 -23.58 6.48
C ASP A 517 4.07 -23.99 7.90
N PRO A 518 3.91 -25.28 8.27
CA PRO A 518 4.13 -25.78 9.64
C PRO A 518 5.57 -25.59 10.14
N ALA A 519 6.54 -25.48 9.22
CA ALA A 519 7.95 -25.27 9.57
C ALA A 519 8.33 -23.79 9.69
N GLY A 520 7.39 -22.86 9.46
CA GLY A 520 7.66 -21.42 9.51
C GLY A 520 8.72 -20.97 8.49
N PHE A 521 8.68 -21.54 7.28
CA PHE A 521 9.64 -21.21 6.21
C PHE A 521 9.51 -19.77 5.74
N PHE A 522 8.27 -19.27 5.55
CA PHE A 522 7.99 -17.89 5.23
C PHE A 522 7.92 -17.07 6.51
N ARG A 523 8.97 -16.31 6.79
CA ARG A 523 9.12 -15.56 8.04
C ARG A 523 9.75 -14.19 7.84
N TYR A 524 9.31 -13.24 8.64
CA TYR A 524 9.83 -11.89 8.81
C TYR A 524 9.40 -11.38 10.21
N PRO A 525 9.88 -10.24 10.71
CA PRO A 525 9.68 -9.84 12.11
C PRO A 525 8.22 -9.79 12.61
N GLN A 526 7.27 -9.47 11.74
CA GLN A 526 5.83 -9.44 12.05
C GLN A 526 5.05 -10.49 11.22
N ALA A 527 5.66 -11.64 10.94
CA ALA A 527 4.98 -12.72 10.26
C ALA A 527 3.99 -13.43 11.21
N ILE A 528 2.89 -13.92 10.64
CA ILE A 528 1.90 -14.69 11.40
C ILE A 528 2.56 -15.96 11.97
N GLY A 529 2.32 -16.20 13.27
CA GLY A 529 2.90 -17.35 13.98
C GLY A 529 4.33 -17.14 14.52
N THR A 530 4.85 -15.88 14.48
CA THR A 530 6.14 -15.53 15.13
C THR A 530 5.95 -14.92 16.50
#